data_75420395eaf1f501a862bf0ad10243bc
#
_entry.id   75420395eaf1f501a862bf0ad10243bc
#
_cell.length_a   1.000
_cell.length_b   1.000
_cell.length_c   1.000
_cell.angle_alpha   90.00
_cell.angle_beta   90.00
_cell.angle_gamma   90.00
#
_symmetry.space_group_name_H-M   'P 1'
#
loop_
_entity.id
_entity.type
_entity.pdbx_description
1 polymer ?
#
loop_
_entity_poly.entity_id
_entity_poly.type
_entity_poly.pdbx_seq_one_letter_code
_entity_poly.pdbx_strand_id
1 'polypeptide(L)'
;MSLIFRENIRQIINELNVSISDFAEKIGEKPSRLNDVLQGKQRPPFDLIEKILDNFDVDANWLMTGRGFSGINPERKYQSSCDEYEYVPVYDVEVSAGYGTDAYGVTEPTTHLAFRKDWLNSRGLHARHLNIVTARGDSMEPTINNKDTLLVDTSRNIPVDGRIYVIRSSNMLWVKRIQRQIDGTLLLISDNETYPPMHLDLSEHHDVQIIGQVVNVSKDIF
;
A
#
# COMPACT_ATOMS: atom_id res chain seq x y z
N MET A 1 -22.49 -25.61 14.34
CA MET A 1 -22.01 -24.29 14.71
C MET A 1 -21.81 -24.10 16.22
N SER A 2 -22.75 -24.46 17.11
CA SER A 2 -22.60 -24.20 18.56
C SER A 2 -21.56 -25.09 19.28
N LEU A 3 -21.25 -26.30 18.82
CA LEU A 3 -20.28 -27.21 19.46
C LEU A 3 -18.85 -26.70 19.23
N ILE A 4 -18.47 -26.44 18.01
CA ILE A 4 -17.13 -25.95 17.61
C ILE A 4 -16.81 -24.65 18.35
N PHE A 5 -17.70 -23.69 18.35
CA PHE A 5 -17.52 -22.42 19.06
C PHE A 5 -17.23 -22.62 20.55
N ARG A 6 -17.93 -23.54 21.22
CA ARG A 6 -17.72 -23.83 22.64
C ARG A 6 -16.36 -24.49 22.92
N GLU A 7 -15.96 -25.41 22.05
CA GLU A 7 -14.64 -26.06 22.13
C GLU A 7 -13.52 -25.04 21.93
N ASN A 8 -13.67 -24.14 20.97
CA ASN A 8 -12.68 -23.11 20.68
C ASN A 8 -12.56 -22.11 21.85
N ILE A 9 -13.66 -21.69 22.49
CA ILE A 9 -13.59 -20.86 23.70
C ILE A 9 -12.87 -21.59 24.84
N ARG A 10 -13.17 -22.87 25.05
CA ARG A 10 -12.47 -23.66 26.07
C ARG A 10 -10.99 -23.77 25.79
N GLN A 11 -10.62 -23.90 24.52
CA GLN A 11 -9.21 -23.87 24.13
C GLN A 11 -8.56 -22.54 24.49
N ILE A 12 -9.19 -21.42 24.18
CA ILE A 12 -8.70 -20.06 24.54
C ILE A 12 -8.52 -19.93 26.07
N ILE A 13 -9.51 -20.35 26.85
CA ILE A 13 -9.46 -20.30 28.31
C ILE A 13 -8.28 -21.13 28.85
N ASN A 14 -8.04 -22.32 28.28
CA ASN A 14 -6.94 -23.19 28.65
C ASN A 14 -5.59 -22.58 28.25
N GLU A 15 -5.47 -22.04 27.05
CA GLU A 15 -4.22 -21.39 26.57
C GLU A 15 -3.85 -20.18 27.44
N LEU A 16 -4.85 -19.40 27.87
CA LEU A 16 -4.65 -18.27 28.80
C LEU A 16 -4.37 -18.73 30.23
N ASN A 17 -4.59 -20.00 30.56
CA ASN A 17 -4.48 -20.57 31.90
C ASN A 17 -5.29 -19.76 32.95
N VAL A 18 -6.52 -19.37 32.62
CA VAL A 18 -7.43 -18.60 33.46
C VAL A 18 -8.68 -19.42 33.80
N SER A 19 -9.42 -19.01 34.85
CA SER A 19 -10.74 -19.58 35.14
C SER A 19 -11.80 -19.04 34.19
N ILE A 20 -12.96 -19.74 34.06
CA ILE A 20 -14.11 -19.26 33.30
C ILE A 20 -14.59 -17.91 33.85
N SER A 21 -14.53 -17.70 35.16
CA SER A 21 -14.92 -16.44 35.79
C SER A 21 -14.00 -15.29 35.41
N ASP A 22 -12.68 -15.52 35.47
CA ASP A 22 -11.67 -14.52 35.10
C ASP A 22 -11.74 -14.17 33.60
N PHE A 23 -12.00 -15.19 32.77
CA PHE A 23 -12.20 -14.96 31.34
C PHE A 23 -13.45 -14.13 31.07
N ALA A 24 -14.58 -14.44 31.75
CA ALA A 24 -15.81 -13.67 31.64
C ALA A 24 -15.60 -12.20 32.07
N GLU A 25 -14.87 -11.96 33.16
CA GLU A 25 -14.53 -10.61 33.62
C GLU A 25 -13.69 -9.85 32.59
N LYS A 26 -12.68 -10.51 32.00
CA LYS A 26 -11.83 -9.91 30.96
C LYS A 26 -12.59 -9.43 29.72
N ILE A 27 -13.64 -10.14 29.33
CA ILE A 27 -14.47 -9.78 28.18
C ILE A 27 -15.68 -8.92 28.59
N GLY A 28 -15.78 -8.50 29.87
CA GLY A 28 -16.92 -7.71 30.37
C GLY A 28 -18.25 -8.46 30.30
N GLU A 29 -18.25 -9.77 30.60
CA GLU A 29 -19.44 -10.61 30.57
C GLU A 29 -19.71 -11.26 31.94
N LYS A 30 -20.96 -11.64 32.19
CA LYS A 30 -21.33 -12.36 33.43
C LYS A 30 -20.87 -13.82 33.38
N PRO A 31 -20.16 -14.34 34.38
CA PRO A 31 -19.70 -15.73 34.41
C PRO A 31 -20.82 -16.76 34.21
N SER A 32 -22.01 -16.51 34.75
CA SER A 32 -23.19 -17.38 34.59
C SER A 32 -23.63 -17.50 33.13
N ARG A 33 -23.68 -16.36 32.38
CA ARG A 33 -24.09 -16.33 30.99
C ARG A 33 -23.07 -17.04 30.09
N LEU A 34 -21.76 -16.81 30.32
CA LEU A 34 -20.71 -17.53 29.60
C LEU A 34 -20.79 -19.03 29.86
N ASN A 35 -20.99 -19.45 31.12
CA ASN A 35 -21.11 -20.84 31.47
C ASN A 35 -22.34 -21.53 30.81
N ASP A 36 -23.48 -20.85 30.71
CA ASP A 36 -24.67 -21.37 30.03
C ASP A 36 -24.39 -21.58 28.51
N VAL A 37 -23.64 -20.69 27.89
CA VAL A 37 -23.18 -20.87 26.50
C VAL A 37 -22.24 -22.06 26.39
N LEU A 38 -21.25 -22.19 27.28
CA LEU A 38 -20.28 -23.29 27.27
C LEU A 38 -20.91 -24.65 27.57
N GLN A 39 -21.99 -24.69 28.36
CA GLN A 39 -22.76 -25.89 28.62
C GLN A 39 -23.78 -26.21 27.53
N GLY A 40 -24.00 -25.29 26.58
CA GLY A 40 -24.95 -25.47 25.46
C GLY A 40 -26.40 -25.22 25.83
N LYS A 41 -26.66 -24.63 27.00
CA LYS A 41 -28.01 -24.22 27.41
C LYS A 41 -28.49 -23.02 26.62
N GLN A 42 -27.58 -22.18 26.15
CA GLN A 42 -27.84 -21.00 25.35
C GLN A 42 -26.99 -21.01 24.06
N ARG A 43 -27.56 -20.49 22.97
CA ARG A 43 -26.78 -20.22 21.76
C ARG A 43 -25.85 -19.04 22.00
N PRO A 44 -24.61 -19.04 21.40
CA PRO A 44 -23.72 -17.88 21.48
C PRO A 44 -24.42 -16.64 20.92
N PRO A 45 -24.66 -15.62 21.73
CA PRO A 45 -25.19 -14.36 21.23
C PRO A 45 -24.09 -13.57 20.52
N PHE A 46 -24.48 -12.72 19.58
CA PHE A 46 -23.53 -11.98 18.74
C PHE A 46 -22.63 -11.06 19.56
N ASP A 47 -23.18 -10.38 20.56
CA ASP A 47 -22.42 -9.50 21.47
C ASP A 47 -21.31 -10.21 22.25
N LEU A 48 -21.50 -11.51 22.55
CA LEU A 48 -20.44 -12.31 23.18
C LEU A 48 -19.29 -12.59 22.22
N ILE A 49 -19.61 -12.81 20.93
CA ILE A 49 -18.62 -13.03 19.89
C ILE A 49 -17.76 -11.76 19.69
N GLU A 50 -18.43 -10.61 19.56
CA GLU A 50 -17.76 -9.30 19.45
C GLU A 50 -16.82 -9.06 20.63
N LYS A 51 -17.29 -9.24 21.86
CA LYS A 51 -16.47 -9.07 23.06
C LYS A 51 -15.23 -9.97 23.07
N ILE A 52 -15.34 -11.21 22.59
CA ILE A 52 -14.16 -12.11 22.50
C ILE A 52 -13.16 -11.58 21.47
N LEU A 53 -13.64 -11.18 20.29
CA LEU A 53 -12.80 -10.68 19.21
C LEU A 53 -12.14 -9.34 19.56
N ASP A 54 -12.82 -8.48 20.32
CA ASP A 54 -12.29 -7.18 20.75
C ASP A 54 -11.20 -7.31 21.83
N ASN A 55 -11.31 -8.32 22.69
CA ASN A 55 -10.39 -8.50 23.81
C ASN A 55 -9.23 -9.45 23.52
N PHE A 56 -9.37 -10.32 22.53
CA PHE A 56 -8.37 -11.32 22.18
C PHE A 56 -8.11 -11.35 20.67
N ASP A 57 -6.84 -11.46 20.31
CA ASP A 57 -6.46 -11.67 18.91
C ASP A 57 -6.75 -13.10 18.47
N VAL A 58 -7.98 -13.33 18.09
CA VAL A 58 -8.51 -14.63 17.68
C VAL A 58 -9.08 -14.51 16.27
N ASP A 59 -8.76 -15.48 15.41
CA ASP A 59 -9.37 -15.56 14.09
C ASP A 59 -10.88 -15.87 14.19
N ALA A 60 -11.70 -14.93 13.71
CA ALA A 60 -13.17 -15.05 13.77
C ALA A 60 -13.68 -16.29 13.03
N ASN A 61 -13.05 -16.66 11.90
CA ASN A 61 -13.45 -17.84 11.16
C ASN A 61 -13.10 -19.11 11.92
N TRP A 62 -11.91 -19.17 12.55
CA TRP A 62 -11.56 -20.27 13.43
C TRP A 62 -12.49 -20.33 14.64
N LEU A 63 -12.76 -19.22 15.31
CA LEU A 63 -13.66 -19.20 16.48
C LEU A 63 -15.02 -19.78 16.15
N MET A 64 -15.57 -19.48 14.98
CA MET A 64 -16.92 -19.85 14.57
C MET A 64 -17.00 -21.22 13.89
N THR A 65 -15.98 -21.62 13.12
CA THR A 65 -16.04 -22.78 12.22
C THR A 65 -14.96 -23.85 12.49
N GLY A 66 -13.96 -23.54 13.32
CA GLY A 66 -12.79 -24.39 13.55
C GLY A 66 -11.78 -24.38 12.38
N ARG A 67 -11.99 -23.56 11.36
CA ARG A 67 -11.11 -23.44 10.18
C ARG A 67 -10.32 -22.16 10.26
N GLY A 68 -9.03 -22.22 9.98
CA GLY A 68 -8.13 -21.09 10.08
C GLY A 68 -7.08 -21.28 11.18
N PHE A 69 -6.50 -20.19 11.66
CA PHE A 69 -5.51 -20.21 12.72
C PHE A 69 -6.16 -20.57 14.06
N SER A 70 -5.72 -21.65 14.70
CA SER A 70 -6.23 -22.11 16.01
C SER A 70 -5.52 -21.38 17.14
N GLY A 71 -6.33 -20.91 18.13
CA GLY A 71 -5.84 -20.34 19.39
C GLY A 71 -5.57 -18.84 19.37
N ILE A 72 -5.05 -18.34 20.50
CA ILE A 72 -4.60 -16.95 20.65
C ILE A 72 -3.16 -16.87 20.12
N ASN A 73 -2.89 -15.93 19.25
CA ASN A 73 -1.54 -15.61 18.84
C ASN A 73 -0.93 -14.56 19.80
N PRO A 74 -0.05 -14.94 20.74
CA PRO A 74 0.52 -14.01 21.71
C PRO A 74 1.42 -12.95 21.07
N GLU A 75 1.87 -13.15 19.84
CA GLU A 75 2.74 -12.23 19.11
C GLU A 75 1.97 -11.32 18.14
N ARG A 76 0.70 -11.60 17.89
CA ARG A 76 -0.15 -10.71 17.11
C ARG A 76 -0.80 -9.64 18.01
N LYS A 77 -0.05 -8.65 18.41
CA LYS A 77 -0.58 -7.29 18.52
C LYS A 77 -0.77 -6.74 17.10
N TYR A 78 -1.54 -7.44 16.27
CA TYR A 78 -1.99 -6.87 15.02
C TYR A 78 -3.26 -6.07 15.30
N GLN A 79 -3.09 -4.77 15.46
CA GLN A 79 -4.12 -3.82 15.11
C GLN A 79 -4.71 -4.28 13.78
N SER A 80 -6.01 -4.16 13.63
CA SER A 80 -6.77 -4.48 12.42
C SER A 80 -5.98 -4.13 11.18
N SER A 81 -5.69 -5.11 10.33
CA SER A 81 -4.80 -5.03 9.17
C SER A 81 -5.16 -3.96 8.14
N CYS A 82 -6.31 -3.31 8.25
CA CYS A 82 -6.68 -2.15 7.43
C CYS A 82 -5.87 -0.89 7.75
N ASP A 83 -5.31 -0.77 8.97
CA ASP A 83 -4.57 0.44 9.37
C ASP A 83 -3.06 0.40 9.05
N GLU A 84 -2.52 -0.74 8.67
CA GLU A 84 -1.07 -0.88 8.39
C GLU A 84 -0.67 -0.52 6.97
N TYR A 85 -1.60 -0.53 6.03
CA TYR A 85 -1.34 -0.34 4.62
C TYR A 85 -2.05 0.89 4.07
N GLU A 86 -1.40 1.52 3.11
CA GLU A 86 -1.98 2.52 2.23
C GLU A 86 -2.03 1.95 0.81
N TYR A 87 -3.09 2.25 0.10
CA TYR A 87 -3.30 1.77 -1.26
C TYR A 87 -2.98 2.89 -2.24
N VAL A 88 -1.94 2.67 -3.05
CA VAL A 88 -1.48 3.62 -4.06
C VAL A 88 -2.06 3.22 -5.42
N PRO A 89 -2.74 4.14 -6.13
CA PRO A 89 -3.35 3.85 -7.41
C PRO A 89 -2.31 3.54 -8.49
N VAL A 90 -2.61 2.54 -9.31
CA VAL A 90 -1.85 2.15 -10.50
C VAL A 90 -2.61 2.62 -11.72
N TYR A 91 -1.96 3.40 -12.56
CA TYR A 91 -2.49 3.85 -13.83
C TYR A 91 -1.86 3.06 -14.97
N ASP A 92 -2.71 2.55 -15.86
CA ASP A 92 -2.25 1.90 -17.09
C ASP A 92 -1.82 2.97 -18.11
N VAL A 93 -0.84 3.76 -17.70
CA VAL A 93 -0.20 4.78 -18.49
C VAL A 93 1.26 4.41 -18.63
N GLU A 94 1.68 4.18 -19.86
CA GLU A 94 3.07 3.97 -20.16
C GLU A 94 3.78 5.33 -20.24
N VAL A 95 4.79 5.53 -19.39
CA VAL A 95 5.65 6.73 -19.47
C VAL A 95 6.84 6.43 -20.37
N SER A 96 6.94 7.17 -21.48
CA SER A 96 7.97 6.93 -22.45
C SER A 96 9.35 7.40 -21.98
N ALA A 97 10.29 6.51 -22.07
CA ALA A 97 11.70 6.83 -21.93
C ALA A 97 12.35 7.26 -23.26
N GLY A 98 11.61 7.39 -24.35
CA GLY A 98 12.14 7.75 -25.67
C GLY A 98 11.32 8.83 -26.39
N TYR A 99 10.25 8.43 -27.08
CA TYR A 99 9.45 9.31 -27.95
C TYR A 99 8.13 9.81 -27.37
N GLY A 100 7.87 9.60 -26.06
CA GLY A 100 6.59 9.92 -25.44
C GLY A 100 5.52 8.85 -25.72
N THR A 101 4.62 8.66 -24.78
CA THR A 101 3.47 7.73 -24.90
C THR A 101 2.18 8.52 -24.66
N ASP A 102 1.14 8.26 -25.47
CA ASP A 102 -0.15 8.91 -25.34
C ASP A 102 -0.79 8.59 -23.96
N ALA A 103 -1.01 9.64 -23.18
CA ALA A 103 -1.71 9.57 -21.88
C ALA A 103 -3.21 9.92 -22.03
N TYR A 104 -3.76 9.82 -23.23
CA TYR A 104 -5.12 10.25 -23.51
C TYR A 104 -6.14 9.31 -22.84
N GLY A 105 -6.94 9.87 -21.93
CA GLY A 105 -8.16 9.21 -21.44
C GLY A 105 -8.03 8.31 -20.21
N VAL A 106 -6.85 8.12 -19.63
CA VAL A 106 -6.73 7.33 -18.39
C VAL A 106 -6.99 8.25 -17.19
N THR A 107 -8.24 8.34 -16.78
CA THR A 107 -8.66 9.12 -15.61
C THR A 107 -8.86 8.28 -14.35
N GLU A 108 -9.02 6.98 -14.50
CA GLU A 108 -9.27 6.07 -13.38
C GLU A 108 -8.14 5.04 -13.23
N PRO A 109 -7.75 4.71 -11.99
CA PRO A 109 -6.75 3.69 -11.75
C PRO A 109 -7.29 2.31 -12.12
N THR A 110 -6.44 1.48 -12.72
CA THR A 110 -6.77 0.09 -13.08
C THR A 110 -6.76 -0.84 -11.86
N THR A 111 -5.89 -0.55 -10.90
CA THR A 111 -5.73 -1.31 -9.66
C THR A 111 -5.01 -0.47 -8.60
N HIS A 112 -4.72 -1.07 -7.45
CA HIS A 112 -3.96 -0.42 -6.38
C HIS A 112 -2.90 -1.38 -5.86
N LEU A 113 -1.72 -0.84 -5.49
CA LEU A 113 -0.70 -1.58 -4.75
C LEU A 113 -0.67 -1.15 -3.29
N ALA A 114 -0.55 -2.12 -2.40
CA ALA A 114 -0.48 -1.90 -0.97
C ALA A 114 0.96 -1.61 -0.53
N PHE A 115 1.16 -0.50 0.18
CA PHE A 115 2.42 -0.14 0.81
C PHE A 115 2.24 -0.05 2.32
N ARG A 116 3.21 -0.52 3.08
CA ARG A 116 3.19 -0.34 4.54
C ARG A 116 3.31 1.14 4.89
N LYS A 117 2.45 1.61 5.79
CA LYS A 117 2.49 3.01 6.31
C LYS A 117 3.86 3.37 6.86
N ASP A 118 4.48 2.46 7.62
CA ASP A 118 5.82 2.67 8.19
C ASP A 118 6.88 2.90 7.12
N TRP A 119 6.80 2.13 6.01
CA TRP A 119 7.72 2.26 4.89
C TRP A 119 7.57 3.61 4.20
N LEU A 120 6.32 4.06 3.99
CA LEU A 120 6.03 5.37 3.41
C LEU A 120 6.50 6.49 4.35
N ASN A 121 6.13 6.44 5.63
CA ASN A 121 6.45 7.46 6.63
C ASN A 121 7.96 7.61 6.83
N SER A 122 8.72 6.50 6.85
CA SER A 122 10.19 6.54 7.00
C SER A 122 10.90 7.26 5.82
N ARG A 123 10.20 7.45 4.69
CA ARG A 123 10.69 8.13 3.48
C ARG A 123 10.04 9.49 3.25
N GLY A 124 9.17 9.93 4.18
CA GLY A 124 8.41 11.17 4.05
C GLY A 124 7.45 11.15 2.86
N LEU A 125 6.90 9.97 2.53
CA LEU A 125 5.95 9.76 1.44
C LEU A 125 4.53 9.68 2.00
N HIS A 126 3.57 10.27 1.29
CA HIS A 126 2.16 10.25 1.65
C HIS A 126 1.34 9.65 0.51
N ALA A 127 0.60 8.57 0.76
CA ALA A 127 -0.12 7.80 -0.27
C ALA A 127 -1.01 8.65 -1.18
N ARG A 128 -1.65 9.69 -0.63
CA ARG A 128 -2.50 10.62 -1.38
C ARG A 128 -1.79 11.40 -2.51
N HIS A 129 -0.46 11.45 -2.50
CA HIS A 129 0.36 12.11 -3.51
C HIS A 129 1.14 11.11 -4.38
N LEU A 130 0.96 9.82 -4.12
CA LEU A 130 1.67 8.77 -4.84
C LEU A 130 0.81 8.21 -5.96
N ASN A 131 1.46 7.98 -7.09
CA ASN A 131 0.90 7.29 -8.23
C ASN A 131 1.89 6.27 -8.76
N ILE A 132 1.39 5.20 -9.34
CA ILE A 132 2.21 4.16 -9.96
C ILE A 132 1.94 4.15 -11.45
N VAL A 133 3.04 4.12 -12.23
CA VAL A 133 3.02 4.04 -13.68
C VAL A 133 4.09 3.06 -14.16
N THR A 134 3.98 2.58 -15.41
CA THR A 134 4.94 1.66 -16.01
C THR A 134 5.89 2.40 -16.95
N ALA A 135 7.18 2.15 -16.82
CA ALA A 135 8.20 2.68 -17.74
C ALA A 135 8.15 1.97 -19.10
N ARG A 136 8.29 2.73 -20.19
CA ARG A 136 8.40 2.19 -21.54
C ARG A 136 9.61 2.76 -22.25
N GLY A 137 10.35 1.88 -22.95
CA GLY A 137 11.56 2.24 -23.68
C GLY A 137 12.83 2.14 -22.82
N ASP A 138 13.95 2.56 -23.38
CA ASP A 138 15.30 2.29 -22.87
C ASP A 138 16.13 3.55 -22.57
N SER A 139 15.56 4.76 -22.77
CA SER A 139 16.39 5.99 -22.60
C SER A 139 16.84 6.26 -21.16
N MET A 140 16.28 5.57 -20.19
CA MET A 140 16.70 5.69 -18.78
C MET A 140 17.50 4.47 -18.30
N GLU A 141 17.88 3.57 -19.19
CA GLU A 141 18.78 2.46 -18.87
C GLU A 141 20.18 2.97 -18.54
N PRO A 142 20.87 2.34 -17.59
CA PRO A 142 20.49 1.15 -16.82
C PRO A 142 19.66 1.44 -15.55
N THR A 143 19.35 2.70 -15.26
CA THR A 143 18.68 3.10 -14.01
C THR A 143 17.22 2.60 -13.99
N ILE A 144 16.49 2.83 -15.09
CA ILE A 144 15.11 2.38 -15.28
C ILE A 144 15.06 1.61 -16.59
N ASN A 145 14.59 0.37 -16.54
CA ASN A 145 14.45 -0.49 -17.69
C ASN A 145 13.02 -0.46 -18.25
N ASN A 146 12.86 -0.93 -19.47
CA ASN A 146 11.54 -1.13 -20.04
C ASN A 146 10.70 -2.07 -19.17
N LYS A 147 9.44 -1.68 -18.89
CA LYS A 147 8.46 -2.35 -18.01
C LYS A 147 8.73 -2.25 -16.51
N ASP A 148 9.75 -1.52 -16.06
CA ASP A 148 9.90 -1.22 -14.64
C ASP A 148 8.67 -0.46 -14.11
N THR A 149 8.29 -0.74 -12.86
CA THR A 149 7.20 -0.06 -12.17
C THR A 149 7.75 1.15 -11.41
N LEU A 150 7.21 2.34 -11.67
CA LEU A 150 7.67 3.59 -11.09
C LEU A 150 6.67 4.10 -10.05
N LEU A 151 7.14 4.38 -8.83
CA LEU A 151 6.40 5.13 -7.82
C LEU A 151 6.73 6.61 -7.96
N VAL A 152 5.71 7.42 -8.22
CA VAL A 152 5.83 8.86 -8.48
C VAL A 152 5.17 9.65 -7.37
N ASP A 153 5.90 10.59 -6.78
CA ASP A 153 5.38 11.53 -5.77
C ASP A 153 5.05 12.87 -6.44
N THR A 154 3.77 13.15 -6.59
CA THR A 154 3.26 14.37 -7.24
C THR A 154 3.36 15.62 -6.36
N SER A 155 3.62 15.47 -5.07
CA SER A 155 3.92 16.61 -4.18
C SER A 155 5.32 17.18 -4.43
N ARG A 156 6.21 16.42 -5.09
CA ARG A 156 7.58 16.80 -5.43
C ARG A 156 7.69 17.18 -6.91
N ASN A 157 6.98 18.22 -7.31
CA ASN A 157 6.95 18.71 -8.69
C ASN A 157 7.89 19.90 -8.96
N ILE A 158 8.64 20.35 -7.98
CA ILE A 158 9.71 21.35 -8.14
C ILE A 158 11.01 20.64 -8.42
N PRO A 159 11.66 20.87 -9.58
CA PRO A 159 12.88 20.18 -9.96
C PRO A 159 14.04 20.37 -8.98
N VAL A 160 14.66 19.27 -8.62
CA VAL A 160 15.93 19.21 -7.87
C VAL A 160 16.96 18.49 -8.74
N ASP A 161 18.15 19.06 -8.84
CA ASP A 161 19.21 18.56 -9.72
C ASP A 161 19.56 17.09 -9.45
N GLY A 162 19.70 16.35 -10.52
CA GLY A 162 20.06 14.92 -10.50
C GLY A 162 18.89 13.98 -10.16
N ARG A 163 17.70 14.50 -9.86
CA ARG A 163 16.52 13.67 -9.63
C ARG A 163 15.78 13.33 -10.91
N ILE A 164 15.05 12.23 -10.89
CA ILE A 164 14.26 11.73 -12.03
C ILE A 164 12.81 12.15 -11.86
N TYR A 165 12.20 12.64 -12.92
CA TYR A 165 10.83 13.15 -12.94
C TYR A 165 10.02 12.55 -14.08
N VAL A 166 8.72 12.41 -13.83
CA VAL A 166 7.73 12.23 -14.88
C VAL A 166 7.30 13.62 -15.35
N ILE A 167 7.38 13.84 -16.64
CA ILE A 167 7.09 15.11 -17.31
C ILE A 167 5.98 14.86 -18.33
N ARG A 168 4.98 15.71 -18.37
CA ARG A 168 3.95 15.71 -19.40
C ARG A 168 4.22 16.85 -20.39
N SER A 169 4.20 16.55 -21.68
CA SER A 169 4.18 17.53 -22.76
C SER A 169 3.04 17.16 -23.70
N SER A 170 2.06 18.05 -23.81
CA SER A 170 0.82 17.76 -24.51
C SER A 170 0.17 16.47 -23.97
N ASN A 171 0.08 15.42 -24.79
CA ASN A 171 -0.49 14.12 -24.42
C ASN A 171 0.57 13.06 -24.09
N MET A 172 1.85 13.43 -24.09
CA MET A 172 2.94 12.48 -23.92
C MET A 172 3.54 12.58 -22.52
N LEU A 173 3.86 11.44 -21.94
CA LEU A 173 4.60 11.36 -20.68
C LEU A 173 6.04 10.90 -20.95
N TRP A 174 6.96 11.56 -20.28
CA TRP A 174 8.39 11.33 -20.37
C TRP A 174 8.98 11.07 -18.99
N VAL A 175 9.99 10.22 -18.92
CA VAL A 175 10.82 10.05 -17.73
C VAL A 175 12.21 10.56 -18.05
N LYS A 176 12.68 11.54 -17.31
CA LYS A 176 14.00 12.15 -17.51
C LYS A 176 14.63 12.56 -16.18
N ARG A 177 15.95 12.56 -16.14
CA ARG A 177 16.70 13.20 -15.07
C ARG A 177 16.76 14.70 -15.35
N ILE A 178 16.58 15.52 -14.33
CA ILE A 178 16.56 16.97 -14.50
C ILE A 178 17.82 17.58 -13.89
N GLN A 179 18.37 18.55 -14.62
CA GLN A 179 19.39 19.49 -14.13
C GLN A 179 18.93 20.91 -14.45
N ARG A 180 18.97 21.78 -13.44
CA ARG A 180 18.67 23.21 -13.65
C ARG A 180 19.88 23.92 -14.22
N GLN A 181 19.65 24.82 -15.17
CA GLN A 181 20.67 25.64 -15.80
C GLN A 181 20.73 27.04 -15.15
N ILE A 182 21.85 27.72 -15.29
CA ILE A 182 22.08 29.07 -14.71
C ILE A 182 21.09 30.09 -15.29
N ASP A 183 20.66 29.92 -16.52
CA ASP A 183 19.71 30.80 -17.22
C ASP A 183 18.25 30.56 -16.81
N GLY A 184 18.00 29.60 -15.88
CA GLY A 184 16.67 29.24 -15.41
C GLY A 184 15.99 28.15 -16.22
N THR A 185 16.60 27.69 -17.31
CA THR A 185 16.08 26.57 -18.11
C THR A 185 16.37 25.22 -17.44
N LEU A 186 15.77 24.16 -17.94
CA LEU A 186 16.01 22.78 -17.50
C LEU A 186 16.70 22.00 -18.59
N LEU A 187 17.66 21.18 -18.18
CA LEU A 187 18.24 20.16 -19.02
C LEU A 187 17.60 18.81 -18.65
N LEU A 188 16.91 18.20 -19.61
CA LEU A 188 16.32 16.88 -19.50
C LEU A 188 17.32 15.85 -20.01
N ILE A 189 17.81 15.02 -19.10
CA ILE A 189 18.89 14.08 -19.35
C ILE A 189 18.32 12.66 -19.35
N SER A 190 18.69 11.91 -20.40
CA SER A 190 18.53 10.46 -20.46
C SER A 190 19.69 9.78 -19.78
N ASP A 191 19.48 8.76 -18.96
CA ASP A 191 20.58 8.01 -18.36
C ASP A 191 21.29 7.10 -19.39
N ASN A 192 20.61 6.76 -20.49
CA ASN A 192 21.20 6.10 -21.65
C ASN A 192 21.84 7.15 -22.57
N GLU A 193 23.16 7.11 -22.69
CA GLU A 193 23.98 8.05 -23.47
C GLU A 193 23.66 8.09 -24.97
N THR A 194 22.95 7.08 -25.48
CA THR A 194 22.45 7.06 -26.88
C THR A 194 21.50 8.23 -27.17
N TYR A 195 20.83 8.74 -26.12
CA TYR A 195 19.84 9.82 -26.24
C TYR A 195 20.45 11.14 -25.81
N PRO A 196 20.56 12.14 -26.70
CA PRO A 196 21.11 13.44 -26.35
C PRO A 196 20.21 14.15 -25.32
N PRO A 197 20.80 14.99 -24.43
CA PRO A 197 20.02 15.85 -23.55
C PRO A 197 19.15 16.84 -24.31
N MET A 198 18.00 17.20 -23.74
CA MET A 198 17.07 18.17 -24.29
C MET A 198 16.97 19.39 -23.40
N HIS A 199 17.03 20.59 -23.99
CA HIS A 199 16.79 21.85 -23.27
C HIS A 199 15.28 22.12 -23.21
N LEU A 200 14.80 22.54 -22.05
CA LEU A 200 13.42 22.89 -21.79
C LEU A 200 13.33 24.24 -21.07
N ASP A 201 12.73 25.23 -21.75
CA ASP A 201 12.31 26.47 -21.13
C ASP A 201 10.81 26.38 -20.79
N LEU A 202 10.49 26.32 -19.49
CA LEU A 202 9.10 26.27 -19.03
C LEU A 202 8.33 27.57 -19.30
N SER A 203 9.00 28.68 -19.56
CA SER A 203 8.35 29.95 -19.89
C SER A 203 7.85 30.00 -21.34
N GLU A 204 8.49 29.25 -22.22
CA GLU A 204 8.13 29.15 -23.63
C GLU A 204 7.19 27.96 -23.91
N HIS A 205 7.28 26.91 -23.08
CA HIS A 205 6.55 25.66 -23.26
C HIS A 205 5.41 25.48 -22.22
N HIS A 206 4.34 26.22 -22.37
CA HIS A 206 3.18 26.23 -21.45
C HIS A 206 2.42 24.90 -21.40
N ASP A 207 2.60 24.02 -22.38
CA ASP A 207 2.01 22.69 -22.46
C ASP A 207 2.83 21.63 -21.71
N VAL A 208 4.03 22.01 -21.20
CA VAL A 208 4.89 21.11 -20.44
C VAL A 208 4.65 21.25 -18.94
N GLN A 209 4.46 20.15 -18.27
CA GLN A 209 4.23 20.07 -16.84
C GLN A 209 5.08 18.98 -16.19
N ILE A 210 5.75 19.33 -15.10
CA ILE A 210 6.40 18.35 -14.23
C ILE A 210 5.34 17.73 -13.32
N ILE A 211 5.05 16.45 -13.54
CA ILE A 211 4.00 15.73 -12.82
C ILE A 211 4.47 15.38 -11.41
N GLY A 212 5.69 14.84 -11.26
CA GLY A 212 6.23 14.46 -9.98
C GLY A 212 7.57 13.74 -10.08
N GLN A 213 8.20 13.58 -8.93
CA GLN A 213 9.49 12.90 -8.81
C GLN A 213 9.30 11.38 -8.74
N VAL A 214 10.10 10.62 -9.48
CA VAL A 214 10.22 9.16 -9.29
C VAL A 214 10.97 8.92 -7.98
N VAL A 215 10.32 8.26 -7.02
CA VAL A 215 10.85 8.04 -5.66
C VAL A 215 11.22 6.58 -5.40
N ASN A 216 10.71 5.67 -6.21
CA ASN A 216 11.07 4.25 -6.16
C ASN A 216 10.88 3.61 -7.54
N VAL A 217 11.70 2.60 -7.83
CA VAL A 217 11.63 1.76 -9.03
C VAL A 217 11.59 0.31 -8.57
N SER A 218 10.59 -0.44 -9.04
CA SER A 218 10.48 -1.88 -8.84
C SER A 218 10.76 -2.59 -10.17
N LYS A 219 11.60 -3.61 -10.12
CA LYS A 219 12.04 -4.38 -11.30
C LYS A 219 11.57 -5.82 -11.17
N ASP A 220 10.99 -6.32 -12.24
CA ASP A 220 10.73 -7.73 -12.41
C ASP A 220 11.96 -8.40 -13.07
N ILE A 221 12.38 -9.55 -12.55
CA ILE A 221 13.59 -10.26 -12.99
C ILE A 221 13.28 -11.67 -13.48
N PHE A 222 12.21 -11.84 -14.24
CA PHE A 222 11.83 -13.12 -14.85
C PHE A 222 11.78 -13.04 -16.36
#